data_f0bfb92263b78a95b70faa893a049e66
#
_entry.id   f0bfb92263b78a95b70faa893a049e66
#
_cell.length_a   1.000
_cell.length_b   1.000
_cell.length_c   1.000
_cell.angle_alpha   90.00
_cell.angle_beta   90.00
_cell.angle_gamma   90.00
#
_symmetry.space_group_name_H-M   'P 1'
#
loop_
_entity.id
_entity.type
_entity.pdbx_description
1 polymer ?
#
loop_
_entity_poly.entity_id
_entity_poly.type
_entity_poly.pdbx_seq_one_letter_code
_entity_poly.pdbx_strand_id
1 'polypeptide(L)'
;FEIRVNEEDLIKKCEEFKEKNIPVRWMIIDDMWGEVRDFYGFDYPERCPEMFELMHSSKLYSFKADPKRFKNGLKHCIDEVKKYGIKVGMWHPTTGYWRGIDPNGEIAEKNSDILLKARNGMLIHDWRRDKAYMFYALYHDFLRVSGADFVKIDNQSAMTAYYKGDVAIGKAAREYHMAMEASVGEHFDGCMINCMGMANEDMWNRPISSVSRCSNDFMPENREWFTQHILQCTFNSLIQGQFYYSDYDMWWTDDEQAAKNSVLRAISGGPIYVSDKLSRSNRDILMPLCLEDGRILRCDRPGVPAADCLFDDPGESGKIFKVQNISDKTGYIAAFNLDINNNSVKGEISPSDVSEITGEQFVIFEFFSRETFTVE
;
A
#
# COMPACT_ATOMS: atom_id res chain seq x y z
N PHE A 1 -9.35 -9.25 4.33
CA PHE A 1 -9.33 -10.32 5.34
C PHE A 1 -8.80 -9.84 6.69
N GLU A 2 -7.91 -8.84 6.72
CA GLU A 2 -7.35 -8.26 7.95
C GLU A 2 -7.08 -9.32 9.05
N ILE A 3 -7.69 -9.07 10.22
CA ILE A 3 -7.56 -9.94 11.40
C ILE A 3 -7.93 -11.41 11.16
N ARG A 4 -8.63 -11.71 10.07
CA ARG A 4 -9.11 -13.06 9.71
C ARG A 4 -8.42 -13.66 8.49
N VAL A 5 -7.29 -13.12 8.07
CA VAL A 5 -6.51 -13.71 6.98
C VAL A 5 -6.20 -15.17 7.29
N ASN A 6 -6.46 -16.05 6.35
CA ASN A 6 -6.20 -17.48 6.45
C ASN A 6 -6.07 -18.12 5.07
N GLU A 7 -5.46 -19.29 5.03
CA GLU A 7 -5.18 -20.04 3.81
C GLU A 7 -6.42 -20.33 2.97
N GLU A 8 -7.51 -20.78 3.60
CA GLU A 8 -8.74 -21.18 2.91
C GLU A 8 -9.39 -20.00 2.17
N ASP A 9 -9.50 -18.86 2.82
CA ASP A 9 -10.13 -17.68 2.23
C ASP A 9 -9.29 -17.06 1.12
N LEU A 10 -7.96 -17.13 1.21
CA LEU A 10 -7.06 -16.68 0.14
C LEU A 10 -7.24 -17.53 -1.13
N ILE A 11 -7.37 -18.85 -0.98
CA ILE A 11 -7.61 -19.75 -2.10
C ILE A 11 -9.00 -19.50 -2.72
N LYS A 12 -10.05 -19.38 -1.90
CA LYS A 12 -11.40 -19.02 -2.37
C LYS A 12 -11.41 -17.69 -3.13
N LYS A 13 -10.58 -16.73 -2.73
CA LYS A 13 -10.46 -15.46 -3.45
C LYS A 13 -9.87 -15.64 -4.84
N CYS A 14 -8.90 -16.52 -5.00
CA CYS A 14 -8.35 -16.87 -6.32
C CYS A 14 -9.40 -17.57 -7.20
N GLU A 15 -10.22 -18.45 -6.62
CA GLU A 15 -11.33 -19.09 -7.31
C GLU A 15 -12.34 -18.05 -7.82
N GLU A 16 -12.72 -17.08 -6.96
CA GLU A 16 -13.61 -15.96 -7.33
C GLU A 16 -13.06 -15.17 -8.53
N PHE A 17 -11.78 -14.81 -8.52
CA PHE A 17 -11.17 -14.07 -9.63
C PHE A 17 -11.21 -14.86 -10.93
N LYS A 18 -10.95 -16.16 -10.88
CA LYS A 18 -11.04 -17.05 -12.04
C LYS A 18 -12.47 -17.15 -12.55
N GLU A 19 -13.47 -17.40 -11.69
CA GLU A 19 -14.88 -17.51 -12.05
C GLU A 19 -15.42 -16.23 -12.68
N LYS A 20 -15.04 -15.08 -12.13
CA LYS A 20 -15.45 -13.75 -12.62
C LYS A 20 -14.62 -13.26 -13.82
N ASN A 21 -13.62 -14.03 -14.26
CA ASN A 21 -12.67 -13.63 -15.30
C ASN A 21 -12.00 -12.27 -15.01
N ILE A 22 -11.54 -12.08 -13.78
CA ILE A 22 -10.77 -10.90 -13.36
C ILE A 22 -9.28 -11.28 -13.42
N PRO A 23 -8.48 -10.64 -14.29
CA PRO A 23 -7.10 -11.06 -14.56
C PRO A 23 -6.11 -10.53 -13.52
N VAL A 24 -6.26 -10.93 -12.26
CA VAL A 24 -5.35 -10.54 -11.17
C VAL A 24 -3.97 -11.15 -11.39
N ARG A 25 -2.92 -10.37 -11.24
CA ARG A 25 -1.52 -10.80 -11.41
C ARG A 25 -0.74 -10.90 -10.11
N TRP A 26 -1.15 -10.15 -9.07
CA TRP A 26 -0.46 -10.03 -7.81
C TRP A 26 -1.45 -10.08 -6.66
N MET A 27 -1.06 -10.73 -5.57
CA MET A 27 -1.80 -10.76 -4.31
C MET A 27 -0.85 -10.37 -3.19
N ILE A 28 -1.29 -9.51 -2.28
CA ILE A 28 -0.58 -9.19 -1.04
C ILE A 28 -1.26 -9.93 0.10
N ILE A 29 -0.52 -10.78 0.81
CA ILE A 29 -0.93 -11.31 2.10
C ILE A 29 -0.48 -10.30 3.14
N ASP A 30 -1.43 -9.47 3.57
CA ASP A 30 -1.19 -8.33 4.45
C ASP A 30 -1.16 -8.76 5.93
N ASP A 31 -1.28 -7.85 6.86
CA ASP A 31 -1.14 -8.05 8.30
C ASP A 31 -1.81 -9.33 8.86
N MET A 32 -1.37 -9.80 10.00
CA MET A 32 -1.87 -10.95 10.78
C MET A 32 -1.58 -12.36 10.20
N TRP A 33 -0.74 -12.50 9.18
CA TRP A 33 -0.33 -13.83 8.71
C TRP A 33 0.75 -14.48 9.60
N GLY A 34 1.60 -13.66 10.25
CA GLY A 34 2.75 -14.12 11.03
C GLY A 34 2.38 -14.70 12.39
N GLU A 35 3.27 -15.52 12.96
CA GLU A 35 3.13 -16.05 14.30
C GLU A 35 3.44 -14.97 15.33
N VAL A 36 2.39 -14.39 15.92
CA VAL A 36 2.46 -13.35 16.94
C VAL A 36 1.96 -13.84 18.30
N ARG A 37 2.34 -13.15 19.37
CA ARG A 37 1.82 -13.40 20.70
C ARG A 37 0.78 -12.34 21.09
N ASP A 38 -0.05 -12.73 22.07
CA ASP A 38 -1.04 -11.89 22.74
C ASP A 38 -2.24 -11.45 21.88
N PHE A 39 -2.35 -11.95 20.64
CA PHE A 39 -3.48 -11.65 19.77
C PHE A 39 -3.82 -12.80 18.81
N TYR A 40 -5.11 -13.11 18.70
CA TYR A 40 -5.64 -14.01 17.67
C TYR A 40 -6.99 -13.47 17.18
N GLY A 41 -7.03 -12.93 15.96
CA GLY A 41 -8.20 -12.20 15.44
C GLY A 41 -9.49 -13.00 15.32
N PHE A 42 -9.44 -14.35 15.30
CA PHE A 42 -10.63 -15.20 15.28
C PHE A 42 -11.33 -15.29 16.63
N ASP A 43 -10.70 -14.82 17.71
CA ASP A 43 -11.35 -14.71 19.01
C ASP A 43 -12.38 -13.56 19.06
N TYR A 44 -12.37 -12.69 18.01
CA TYR A 44 -13.26 -11.54 17.90
C TYR A 44 -14.27 -11.76 16.76
N PRO A 45 -15.59 -11.70 17.02
CA PRO A 45 -16.62 -11.91 16.00
C PRO A 45 -16.67 -10.79 14.96
N GLU A 46 -16.32 -9.57 15.36
CA GLU A 46 -16.31 -8.36 14.53
C GLU A 46 -15.23 -7.36 14.97
N ARG A 47 -14.98 -6.35 14.17
CA ARG A 47 -14.08 -5.25 14.50
C ARG A 47 -14.57 -4.48 15.72
N CYS A 48 -13.68 -4.26 16.67
CA CYS A 48 -13.93 -3.42 17.84
C CYS A 48 -12.64 -2.70 18.28
N PRO A 49 -12.75 -1.58 19.04
CA PRO A 49 -11.58 -0.82 19.50
C PRO A 49 -10.59 -1.66 20.30
N GLU A 50 -11.09 -2.54 21.18
CA GLU A 50 -10.25 -3.44 22.00
C GLU A 50 -9.42 -4.38 21.13
N MET A 51 -10.02 -4.95 20.10
CA MET A 51 -9.32 -5.79 19.13
C MET A 51 -8.16 -5.04 18.48
N PHE A 52 -8.38 -3.81 18.04
CA PHE A 52 -7.32 -3.00 17.43
C PHE A 52 -6.19 -2.69 18.39
N GLU A 53 -6.50 -2.35 19.64
CA GLU A 53 -5.50 -2.10 20.67
C GLU A 53 -4.62 -3.33 20.90
N LEU A 54 -5.23 -4.51 21.02
CA LEU A 54 -4.51 -5.76 21.21
C LEU A 54 -3.69 -6.15 19.98
N MET A 55 -4.23 -5.99 18.76
CA MET A 55 -3.51 -6.23 17.51
C MET A 55 -2.24 -5.36 17.44
N HIS A 56 -2.38 -4.06 17.69
CA HIS A 56 -1.25 -3.14 17.72
C HIS A 56 -0.32 -3.31 18.94
N SER A 57 -0.67 -4.17 19.89
CA SER A 57 0.19 -4.56 21.01
C SER A 57 0.96 -5.84 20.75
N SER A 58 0.71 -6.52 19.64
CA SER A 58 1.29 -7.82 19.30
C SER A 58 2.78 -7.75 19.00
N LYS A 59 3.48 -8.85 19.30
CA LYS A 59 4.93 -9.02 19.10
C LYS A 59 5.20 -10.25 18.26
N LEU A 60 6.18 -10.16 17.37
CA LEU A 60 6.59 -11.28 16.54
C LEU A 60 7.28 -12.37 17.36
N TYR A 61 6.75 -13.57 17.33
CA TYR A 61 7.32 -14.73 18.03
C TYR A 61 8.37 -15.46 17.21
N SER A 62 8.06 -15.71 15.94
CA SER A 62 8.93 -16.36 14.97
C SER A 62 8.76 -15.74 13.58
N PHE A 63 9.63 -16.04 12.63
CA PHE A 63 9.44 -15.64 11.23
C PHE A 63 8.39 -16.49 10.49
N LYS A 64 7.82 -17.51 11.15
CA LYS A 64 6.86 -18.43 10.56
C LYS A 64 5.46 -17.83 10.46
N ALA A 65 4.63 -18.42 9.63
CA ALA A 65 3.21 -18.14 9.61
C ALA A 65 2.49 -18.72 10.85
N ASP A 66 1.39 -18.08 11.26
CA ASP A 66 0.53 -18.60 12.31
C ASP A 66 -0.05 -19.96 11.91
N PRO A 67 0.23 -21.05 12.65
CA PRO A 67 -0.17 -22.41 12.29
C PRO A 67 -1.69 -22.64 12.37
N LYS A 68 -2.44 -21.80 13.08
CA LYS A 68 -3.90 -21.87 13.13
C LYS A 68 -4.53 -21.30 11.85
N ARG A 69 -3.87 -20.31 11.23
CA ARG A 69 -4.31 -19.64 10.00
C ARG A 69 -3.85 -20.35 8.75
N PHE A 70 -2.64 -20.88 8.77
CA PHE A 70 -1.97 -21.59 7.68
C PHE A 70 -1.66 -23.02 8.10
N LYS A 71 -2.70 -23.83 8.15
CA LYS A 71 -2.63 -25.22 8.68
C LYS A 71 -1.69 -26.11 7.89
N ASN A 72 -1.57 -25.86 6.59
CA ASN A 72 -0.66 -26.58 5.70
C ASN A 72 0.68 -25.85 5.50
N GLY A 73 0.88 -24.71 6.18
CA GLY A 73 2.06 -23.86 6.10
C GLY A 73 1.97 -22.79 4.99
N LEU A 74 2.74 -21.73 5.17
CA LEU A 74 2.73 -20.57 4.25
C LEU A 74 3.11 -20.98 2.82
N LYS A 75 4.12 -21.84 2.67
CA LYS A 75 4.54 -22.32 1.36
C LYS A 75 3.41 -22.99 0.59
N HIS A 76 2.65 -23.86 1.25
CA HIS A 76 1.52 -24.53 0.62
C HIS A 76 0.48 -23.50 0.14
N CYS A 77 0.12 -22.55 0.97
CA CYS A 77 -0.83 -21.49 0.58
C CYS A 77 -0.33 -20.70 -0.64
N ILE A 78 0.94 -20.30 -0.65
CA ILE A 78 1.53 -19.55 -1.78
C ILE A 78 1.56 -20.44 -3.05
N ASP A 79 1.93 -21.69 -2.94
CA ASP A 79 1.95 -22.64 -4.08
C ASP A 79 0.53 -22.81 -4.67
N GLU A 80 -0.51 -22.88 -3.83
CA GLU A 80 -1.91 -22.93 -4.28
C GLU A 80 -2.34 -21.66 -5.02
N VAL A 81 -2.02 -20.47 -4.47
CA VAL A 81 -2.29 -19.18 -5.12
C VAL A 81 -1.58 -19.10 -6.49
N LYS A 82 -0.35 -19.56 -6.57
CA LYS A 82 0.46 -19.55 -7.82
C LYS A 82 -0.12 -20.44 -8.93
N LYS A 83 -0.93 -21.45 -8.62
CA LYS A 83 -1.65 -22.26 -9.63
C LYS A 83 -2.62 -21.43 -10.47
N TYR A 84 -3.07 -20.27 -9.95
CA TYR A 84 -3.90 -19.32 -10.67
C TYR A 84 -3.10 -18.29 -11.50
N GLY A 85 -1.78 -18.41 -11.58
CA GLY A 85 -0.90 -17.47 -12.26
C GLY A 85 -0.65 -16.18 -11.47
N ILE A 86 -1.01 -16.15 -10.20
CA ILE A 86 -0.90 -14.98 -9.31
C ILE A 86 0.42 -15.05 -8.55
N LYS A 87 1.19 -13.97 -8.59
CA LYS A 87 2.39 -13.78 -7.76
C LYS A 87 2.00 -13.28 -6.37
N VAL A 88 2.82 -13.58 -5.36
CA VAL A 88 2.47 -13.29 -3.96
C VAL A 88 3.48 -12.36 -3.32
N GLY A 89 2.97 -11.26 -2.78
CA GLY A 89 3.69 -10.35 -1.89
C GLY A 89 3.35 -10.62 -0.43
N MET A 90 4.34 -10.44 0.45
CA MET A 90 4.17 -10.61 1.88
C MET A 90 4.37 -9.29 2.61
N TRP A 91 3.41 -8.95 3.47
CA TRP A 91 3.53 -7.82 4.37
C TRP A 91 4.37 -8.17 5.60
N HIS A 92 5.20 -7.25 6.04
CA HIS A 92 5.78 -7.26 7.38
C HIS A 92 6.17 -5.84 7.82
N PRO A 93 6.18 -5.52 9.11
CA PRO A 93 6.66 -4.22 9.58
C PRO A 93 8.18 -4.23 9.82
N THR A 94 8.78 -3.05 9.81
CA THR A 94 10.22 -2.88 10.08
C THR A 94 10.64 -3.35 11.46
N THR A 95 9.75 -3.21 12.43
CA THR A 95 10.01 -3.49 13.85
C THR A 95 9.96 -4.97 14.25
N GLY A 96 9.72 -5.86 13.30
CA GLY A 96 9.39 -7.26 13.56
C GLY A 96 7.88 -7.48 13.59
N TYR A 97 7.18 -6.84 14.52
CA TYR A 97 5.73 -6.65 14.51
C TYR A 97 5.36 -5.27 15.09
N TRP A 98 4.08 -4.97 15.31
CA TRP A 98 3.62 -3.65 15.78
C TRP A 98 4.31 -3.19 17.07
N ARG A 99 4.59 -4.10 18.01
CA ARG A 99 5.31 -3.84 19.26
C ARG A 99 6.64 -4.60 19.34
N GLY A 100 7.28 -4.79 18.20
CA GLY A 100 8.60 -5.40 18.11
C GLY A 100 8.56 -6.93 18.17
N ILE A 101 9.57 -7.50 18.83
CA ILE A 101 9.84 -8.93 18.92
C ILE A 101 9.51 -9.41 20.31
N ASP A 102 8.90 -10.60 20.42
CA ASP A 102 8.65 -11.23 21.70
C ASP A 102 9.98 -11.65 22.36
N PRO A 103 10.29 -11.13 23.56
CA PRO A 103 11.55 -11.49 24.25
C PRO A 103 11.64 -12.98 24.65
N ASN A 104 10.50 -13.69 24.65
CA ASN A 104 10.44 -15.12 24.93
C ASN A 104 10.20 -15.96 23.64
N GLY A 105 10.29 -15.32 22.46
CA GLY A 105 10.07 -15.94 21.17
C GLY A 105 11.32 -16.60 20.59
N GLU A 106 11.11 -17.42 19.56
CA GLU A 106 12.20 -18.11 18.83
C GLU A 106 13.25 -17.14 18.27
N ILE A 107 12.83 -15.93 17.84
CA ILE A 107 13.74 -14.94 17.27
C ILE A 107 14.70 -14.44 18.34
N ALA A 108 14.18 -14.08 19.51
CA ALA A 108 14.99 -13.58 20.62
C ALA A 108 15.93 -14.66 21.17
N GLU A 109 15.47 -15.90 21.25
CA GLU A 109 16.28 -17.03 21.70
C GLU A 109 17.48 -17.31 20.77
N LYS A 110 17.25 -17.29 19.46
CA LYS A 110 18.26 -17.72 18.47
C LYS A 110 19.14 -16.60 17.97
N ASN A 111 18.68 -15.34 18.05
CA ASN A 111 19.29 -14.21 17.38
C ASN A 111 19.46 -12.99 18.30
N SER A 112 19.68 -13.19 19.59
CA SER A 112 19.80 -12.09 20.57
C SER A 112 20.91 -11.09 20.27
N ASP A 113 21.94 -11.49 19.55
CA ASP A 113 23.10 -10.67 19.18
C ASP A 113 22.81 -9.63 18.10
N ILE A 114 21.70 -9.79 17.35
CA ILE A 114 21.24 -8.81 16.34
C ILE A 114 20.06 -7.97 16.81
N LEU A 115 19.65 -8.13 18.07
CA LEU A 115 18.52 -7.42 18.65
C LEU A 115 18.97 -6.31 19.62
N LEU A 116 18.11 -5.32 19.80
CA LEU A 116 18.31 -4.18 20.70
C LEU A 116 17.06 -4.00 21.56
N LYS A 117 17.25 -3.84 22.87
CA LYS A 117 16.18 -3.37 23.74
C LYS A 117 16.15 -1.85 23.71
N ALA A 118 15.12 -1.31 23.06
CA ALA A 118 14.89 0.13 22.96
C ALA A 118 14.58 0.76 24.33
N ARG A 119 14.72 2.09 24.45
CA ARG A 119 14.41 2.82 25.69
C ARG A 119 12.95 2.72 26.13
N ASN A 120 12.04 2.55 25.19
CA ASN A 120 10.63 2.29 25.46
C ASN A 120 10.34 0.86 25.95
N GLY A 121 11.38 0.05 26.17
CA GLY A 121 11.31 -1.32 26.67
C GLY A 121 11.05 -2.40 25.63
N MET A 122 10.80 -2.03 24.38
CA MET A 122 10.53 -2.99 23.31
C MET A 122 11.82 -3.61 22.77
N LEU A 123 11.73 -4.86 22.33
CA LEU A 123 12.81 -5.58 21.68
C LEU A 123 12.61 -5.46 20.16
N ILE A 124 13.63 -4.94 19.47
CA ILE A 124 13.63 -4.73 18.02
C ILE A 124 14.98 -5.14 17.43
N HIS A 125 15.15 -5.16 16.11
CA HIS A 125 16.46 -5.32 15.52
C HIS A 125 17.39 -4.14 15.88
N ASP A 126 18.68 -4.39 15.94
CA ASP A 126 19.67 -3.33 16.11
C ASP A 126 19.73 -2.47 14.83
N TRP A 127 19.83 -1.15 14.98
CA TRP A 127 19.88 -0.20 13.87
C TRP A 127 21.21 -0.27 13.06
N ARG A 128 22.28 -0.84 13.62
CA ARG A 128 23.56 -0.99 12.92
C ARG A 128 23.38 -1.84 11.67
N ARG A 129 23.95 -1.38 10.56
CA ARG A 129 23.70 -1.94 9.23
C ARG A 129 23.89 -3.46 9.14
N ASP A 130 24.97 -3.96 9.70
CA ASP A 130 25.28 -5.40 9.72
C ASP A 130 24.21 -6.19 10.49
N LYS A 131 23.78 -5.69 11.63
CA LYS A 131 22.76 -6.34 12.47
C LYS A 131 21.37 -6.25 11.87
N ALA A 132 20.98 -5.07 11.39
CA ALA A 132 19.72 -4.88 10.67
C ALA A 132 19.66 -5.76 9.41
N TYR A 133 20.77 -5.85 8.64
CA TYR A 133 20.82 -6.71 7.47
C TYR A 133 20.60 -8.19 7.85
N MET A 134 21.27 -8.69 8.88
CA MET A 134 21.08 -10.06 9.37
C MET A 134 19.61 -10.33 9.75
N PHE A 135 18.97 -9.38 10.43
CA PHE A 135 17.56 -9.52 10.78
C PHE A 135 16.67 -9.63 9.53
N TYR A 136 16.81 -8.68 8.59
CA TYR A 136 16.01 -8.70 7.36
C TYR A 136 16.34 -9.89 6.47
N ALA A 137 17.60 -10.28 6.37
CA ALA A 137 18.01 -11.45 5.57
C ALA A 137 17.38 -12.75 6.08
N LEU A 138 17.33 -12.96 7.40
CA LEU A 138 16.66 -14.12 8.00
C LEU A 138 15.16 -14.12 7.71
N TYR A 139 14.52 -12.96 7.83
CA TYR A 139 13.08 -12.83 7.56
C TYR A 139 12.77 -13.03 6.07
N HIS A 140 13.49 -12.34 5.21
CA HIS A 140 13.29 -12.39 3.76
C HIS A 140 13.65 -13.77 3.17
N ASP A 141 14.68 -14.46 3.70
CA ASP A 141 14.99 -15.82 3.27
C ASP A 141 13.83 -16.78 3.57
N PHE A 142 13.23 -16.68 4.76
CA PHE A 142 12.03 -17.45 5.09
C PHE A 142 10.89 -17.18 4.10
N LEU A 143 10.62 -15.92 3.79
CA LEU A 143 9.56 -15.52 2.85
C LEU A 143 9.86 -16.02 1.42
N ARG A 144 11.09 -15.84 0.94
CA ARG A 144 11.53 -16.30 -0.37
C ARG A 144 11.45 -17.83 -0.51
N VAL A 145 11.92 -18.57 0.49
CA VAL A 145 11.84 -20.05 0.51
C VAL A 145 10.39 -20.52 0.58
N SER A 146 9.52 -19.74 1.23
CA SER A 146 8.07 -19.98 1.22
C SER A 146 7.42 -19.65 -0.13
N GLY A 147 8.13 -18.99 -1.05
CA GLY A 147 7.64 -18.72 -2.40
C GLY A 147 7.16 -17.29 -2.65
N ALA A 148 7.38 -16.35 -1.72
CA ALA A 148 7.05 -14.95 -1.94
C ALA A 148 7.82 -14.33 -3.11
N ASP A 149 7.18 -13.44 -3.86
CA ASP A 149 7.76 -12.76 -5.02
C ASP A 149 8.15 -11.30 -4.73
N PHE A 150 7.59 -10.69 -3.70
CA PHE A 150 7.89 -9.33 -3.25
C PHE A 150 7.44 -9.09 -1.81
N VAL A 151 7.74 -7.92 -1.26
CA VAL A 151 7.34 -7.55 0.10
C VAL A 151 6.66 -6.18 0.14
N LYS A 152 5.72 -6.00 1.09
CA LYS A 152 5.21 -4.71 1.54
C LYS A 152 5.73 -4.48 2.95
N ILE A 153 6.59 -3.47 3.11
CA ILE A 153 7.26 -3.22 4.39
C ILE A 153 6.65 -2.00 5.07
N ASP A 154 6.04 -2.24 6.20
CA ASP A 154 5.22 -1.30 6.94
C ASP A 154 5.87 -0.79 8.22
N ASN A 155 5.19 0.13 8.91
CA ASN A 155 5.57 0.70 10.20
C ASN A 155 6.97 1.37 10.19
N GLN A 156 7.39 1.89 9.05
CA GLN A 156 8.76 2.40 8.88
C GLN A 156 9.02 3.63 9.76
N SER A 157 8.12 4.62 9.77
CA SER A 157 8.28 5.84 10.57
C SER A 157 8.25 5.61 12.09
N ALA A 158 7.75 4.46 12.57
CA ALA A 158 7.76 4.11 13.97
C ALA A 158 9.18 3.90 14.52
N MET A 159 10.17 3.62 13.66
CA MET A 159 11.56 3.45 14.05
C MET A 159 12.13 4.68 14.78
N THR A 160 11.63 5.87 14.49
CA THR A 160 12.01 7.10 15.22
C THR A 160 11.73 6.99 16.72
N ALA A 161 10.59 6.43 17.10
CA ALA A 161 10.22 6.25 18.51
C ALA A 161 11.10 5.21 19.23
N TYR A 162 11.62 4.23 18.52
CA TYR A 162 12.44 3.17 19.11
C TYR A 162 13.89 3.60 19.33
N TYR A 163 14.47 4.38 18.41
CA TYR A 163 15.89 4.79 18.49
C TYR A 163 16.10 6.16 19.12
N LYS A 164 15.01 6.88 19.43
CA LYS A 164 15.10 8.21 20.03
C LYS A 164 15.88 8.20 21.33
N GLY A 165 16.95 8.99 21.39
CA GLY A 165 17.80 9.16 22.55
C GLY A 165 18.95 8.15 22.68
N ASP A 166 19.02 7.13 21.81
CA ASP A 166 20.13 6.18 21.76
C ASP A 166 21.09 6.52 20.62
N VAL A 167 20.57 7.04 19.52
CA VAL A 167 21.35 7.42 18.34
C VAL A 167 20.65 8.59 17.63
N ALA A 168 21.39 9.34 16.82
CA ALA A 168 20.80 10.32 15.92
C ALA A 168 19.87 9.59 14.91
N ILE A 169 18.60 10.02 14.86
CA ILE A 169 17.55 9.32 14.10
C ILE A 169 17.93 9.17 12.62
N GLY A 170 18.43 10.23 11.97
CA GLY A 170 18.86 10.14 10.57
C GLY A 170 20.00 9.15 10.35
N LYS A 171 20.86 8.90 11.36
CA LYS A 171 21.88 7.85 11.28
C LYS A 171 21.24 6.46 11.36
N ALA A 172 20.35 6.24 12.31
CA ALA A 172 19.66 4.97 12.44
C ALA A 172 18.85 4.65 11.17
N ALA A 173 18.04 5.61 10.70
CA ALA A 173 17.24 5.48 9.49
C ALA A 173 18.10 5.12 8.27
N ARG A 174 19.22 5.82 8.06
CA ARG A 174 20.15 5.51 6.97
C ARG A 174 20.67 4.07 7.05
N GLU A 175 21.11 3.64 8.23
CA GLU A 175 21.73 2.32 8.38
C GLU A 175 20.71 1.19 8.18
N TYR A 176 19.55 1.27 8.81
CA TYR A 176 18.56 0.20 8.68
C TYR A 176 17.87 0.18 7.31
N HIS A 177 17.59 1.34 6.68
CA HIS A 177 17.03 1.36 5.32
C HIS A 177 18.00 0.77 4.30
N MET A 178 19.28 1.11 4.36
CA MET A 178 20.27 0.50 3.48
C MET A 178 20.35 -1.03 3.70
N ALA A 179 20.26 -1.48 4.93
CA ALA A 179 20.24 -2.91 5.26
C ALA A 179 18.99 -3.62 4.73
N MET A 180 17.84 -3.02 4.97
CA MET A 180 16.54 -3.52 4.53
C MET A 180 16.47 -3.63 3.00
N GLU A 181 16.81 -2.56 2.29
CA GLU A 181 16.76 -2.55 0.82
C GLU A 181 17.82 -3.46 0.19
N ALA A 182 19.00 -3.61 0.81
CA ALA A 182 19.99 -4.60 0.37
C ALA A 182 19.44 -6.03 0.47
N SER A 183 18.77 -6.36 1.58
CA SER A 183 18.10 -7.65 1.73
C SER A 183 16.94 -7.85 0.76
N VAL A 184 16.14 -6.82 0.49
CA VAL A 184 15.08 -6.88 -0.54
C VAL A 184 15.71 -7.07 -1.93
N GLY A 185 16.81 -6.40 -2.23
CA GLY A 185 17.55 -6.57 -3.48
C GLY A 185 18.01 -8.02 -3.70
N GLU A 186 18.54 -8.64 -2.65
CA GLU A 186 19.02 -10.04 -2.71
C GLU A 186 17.89 -11.07 -2.85
N HIS A 187 16.78 -10.87 -2.12
CA HIS A 187 15.74 -11.90 -2.03
C HIS A 187 14.58 -11.70 -3.01
N PHE A 188 14.32 -10.46 -3.45
CA PHE A 188 13.15 -10.08 -4.23
C PHE A 188 13.45 -9.16 -5.42
N ASP A 189 14.68 -9.12 -5.90
CA ASP A 189 15.09 -8.26 -7.04
C ASP A 189 14.73 -6.78 -6.85
N GLY A 190 14.70 -6.28 -5.61
CA GLY A 190 14.32 -4.90 -5.28
C GLY A 190 12.81 -4.64 -5.31
N CYS A 191 11.97 -5.66 -5.49
CA CYS A 191 10.53 -5.50 -5.59
C CYS A 191 9.88 -5.34 -4.21
N MET A 192 9.52 -4.09 -3.85
CA MET A 192 8.88 -3.78 -2.58
C MET A 192 7.93 -2.59 -2.66
N ILE A 193 6.99 -2.55 -1.73
CA ILE A 193 6.14 -1.40 -1.44
C ILE A 193 6.51 -0.87 -0.05
N ASN A 194 6.83 0.41 0.04
CA ASN A 194 7.05 1.08 1.33
C ASN A 194 5.71 1.55 1.91
N CYS A 195 5.47 1.28 3.20
CA CYS A 195 4.28 1.68 3.90
C CYS A 195 4.63 2.37 5.23
N MET A 196 3.79 3.33 5.66
CA MET A 196 4.01 4.16 6.86
C MET A 196 5.42 4.76 6.93
N GLY A 197 6.00 5.09 5.80
CA GLY A 197 7.38 5.60 5.67
C GLY A 197 7.43 7.00 5.07
N MET A 198 6.48 7.86 5.43
CA MET A 198 6.38 9.24 4.93
C MET A 198 7.20 10.24 5.74
N ALA A 199 7.84 9.83 6.83
CA ALA A 199 8.75 10.69 7.56
C ALA A 199 9.99 11.05 6.73
N ASN A 200 10.53 12.23 6.95
CA ASN A 200 11.71 12.70 6.21
C ASN A 200 12.89 11.73 6.35
N GLU A 201 13.07 11.17 7.53
CA GLU A 201 14.12 10.20 7.83
C GLU A 201 14.03 8.96 6.94
N ASP A 202 12.81 8.54 6.60
CA ASP A 202 12.59 7.37 5.74
C ASP A 202 12.72 7.74 4.27
N MET A 203 12.02 8.79 3.82
CA MET A 203 11.99 9.19 2.41
C MET A 203 13.38 9.48 1.83
N TRP A 204 14.27 10.09 2.61
CA TRP A 204 15.61 10.47 2.16
C TRP A 204 16.65 9.34 2.24
N ASN A 205 16.32 8.20 2.83
CA ASN A 205 17.26 7.11 3.07
C ASN A 205 16.94 5.80 2.32
N ARG A 206 16.11 5.85 1.28
CA ARG A 206 15.75 4.71 0.43
C ARG A 206 16.45 4.80 -0.92
N PRO A 207 17.60 4.13 -1.12
CA PRO A 207 18.39 4.29 -2.33
C PRO A 207 17.85 3.55 -3.56
N ILE A 208 17.00 2.53 -3.39
CA ILE A 208 16.62 1.60 -4.47
C ILE A 208 15.11 1.57 -4.71
N SER A 209 14.29 1.54 -3.66
CA SER A 209 12.85 1.34 -3.78
C SER A 209 12.16 2.51 -4.48
N SER A 210 11.19 2.19 -5.34
CA SER A 210 10.51 3.16 -6.21
C SER A 210 9.02 3.34 -5.93
N VAL A 211 8.44 2.59 -4.99
CA VAL A 211 7.00 2.67 -4.66
C VAL A 211 6.84 2.98 -3.18
N SER A 212 6.04 3.98 -2.86
CA SER A 212 5.75 4.35 -1.47
C SER A 212 4.30 4.76 -1.28
N ARG A 213 3.68 4.21 -0.24
CA ARG A 213 2.38 4.66 0.26
C ARG A 213 2.44 6.14 0.62
N CYS A 214 1.43 6.90 0.26
CA CYS A 214 1.40 8.35 0.45
C CYS A 214 0.19 8.86 1.24
N SER A 215 -0.61 7.97 1.81
CA SER A 215 -1.82 8.29 2.58
C SER A 215 -1.95 7.43 3.83
N ASN A 216 -2.84 7.80 4.73
CA ASN A 216 -3.40 6.89 5.72
C ASN A 216 -4.17 5.75 5.03
N ASP A 217 -4.54 4.72 5.79
CA ASP A 217 -5.29 3.58 5.26
C ASP A 217 -6.61 4.02 4.66
N PHE A 218 -6.98 3.40 3.55
CA PHE A 218 -8.31 3.55 2.98
C PHE A 218 -9.37 2.99 3.95
N MET A 219 -10.44 3.75 4.17
CA MET A 219 -11.56 3.33 5.00
C MET A 219 -12.79 3.09 4.11
N PRO A 220 -13.15 1.83 3.84
CA PRO A 220 -14.32 1.50 3.05
C PRO A 220 -15.63 1.94 3.73
N GLU A 221 -16.69 2.09 2.93
CA GLU A 221 -18.04 2.44 3.39
C GLU A 221 -18.08 3.79 4.15
N ASN A 222 -17.13 4.69 3.87
CA ASN A 222 -17.01 5.99 4.52
C ASN A 222 -16.77 7.12 3.49
N ARG A 223 -17.83 7.87 3.18
CA ARG A 223 -17.81 8.94 2.17
C ARG A 223 -16.89 10.11 2.57
N GLU A 224 -16.90 10.49 3.83
CA GLU A 224 -16.06 11.60 4.32
C GLU A 224 -14.59 11.24 4.27
N TRP A 225 -14.27 9.99 4.55
CA TRP A 225 -12.90 9.49 4.46
C TRP A 225 -12.36 9.50 3.03
N PHE A 226 -13.21 9.30 2.02
CA PHE A 226 -12.77 9.41 0.62
C PHE A 226 -12.20 10.81 0.32
N THR A 227 -12.83 11.89 0.83
CA THR A 227 -12.32 13.24 0.66
C THR A 227 -10.96 13.42 1.30
N GLN A 228 -10.76 12.96 2.52
CA GLN A 228 -9.46 13.01 3.19
C GLN A 228 -8.41 12.17 2.45
N HIS A 229 -8.80 10.99 2.02
CA HIS A 229 -7.90 10.05 1.35
C HIS A 229 -7.38 10.60 0.00
N ILE A 230 -8.26 11.14 -0.85
CA ILE A 230 -7.85 11.73 -2.12
C ILE A 230 -6.93 12.94 -1.92
N LEU A 231 -7.19 13.78 -0.92
CA LEU A 231 -6.33 14.92 -0.59
C LEU A 231 -4.95 14.44 -0.13
N GLN A 232 -4.88 13.47 0.77
CA GLN A 232 -3.61 12.90 1.21
C GLN A 232 -2.84 12.29 0.03
N CYS A 233 -3.49 11.47 -0.79
CA CYS A 233 -2.87 10.85 -1.95
C CYS A 233 -2.26 11.88 -2.90
N THR A 234 -3.03 12.87 -3.28
CA THR A 234 -2.65 13.81 -4.35
C THR A 234 -1.69 14.90 -3.88
N PHE A 235 -1.92 15.48 -2.69
CA PHE A 235 -1.03 16.53 -2.15
C PHE A 235 0.32 15.97 -1.69
N ASN A 236 0.34 14.80 -1.06
CA ASN A 236 1.61 14.16 -0.71
C ASN A 236 2.43 13.78 -1.95
N SER A 237 1.76 13.48 -3.06
CA SER A 237 2.41 13.19 -4.35
C SER A 237 3.15 14.39 -4.95
N LEU A 238 2.84 15.62 -4.57
CA LEU A 238 3.60 16.81 -4.99
C LEU A 238 5.07 16.73 -4.53
N ILE A 239 5.31 16.17 -3.36
CA ILE A 239 6.67 16.03 -2.80
C ILE A 239 7.19 14.60 -3.03
N GLN A 240 6.49 13.59 -2.57
CA GLN A 240 6.93 12.19 -2.68
C GLN A 240 7.04 11.72 -4.12
N GLY A 241 6.18 12.23 -5.00
CA GLY A 241 6.17 11.92 -6.42
C GLY A 241 7.44 12.33 -7.18
N GLN A 242 8.33 13.11 -6.58
CA GLN A 242 9.64 13.41 -7.12
C GLN A 242 10.63 12.24 -6.95
N PHE A 243 10.34 11.28 -6.08
CA PHE A 243 11.22 10.17 -5.72
C PHE A 243 10.58 8.80 -5.92
N TYR A 244 9.25 8.70 -5.76
CA TYR A 244 8.51 7.44 -5.75
C TYR A 244 7.27 7.51 -6.61
N TYR A 245 6.86 6.38 -7.14
CA TYR A 245 5.47 6.19 -7.54
C TYR A 245 4.61 6.09 -6.29
N SER A 246 3.63 6.97 -6.20
CA SER A 246 2.75 7.04 -5.03
C SER A 246 1.75 5.88 -5.03
N ASP A 247 1.80 5.10 -3.98
CA ASP A 247 0.79 4.07 -3.71
C ASP A 247 -0.42 4.72 -3.04
N TYR A 248 -1.56 4.68 -3.73
CA TYR A 248 -2.83 5.26 -3.29
C TYR A 248 -3.68 4.27 -2.48
N ASP A 249 -3.07 3.20 -1.99
CA ASP A 249 -3.68 2.16 -1.17
C ASP A 249 -4.72 1.29 -1.87
N MET A 250 -5.13 0.23 -1.16
CA MET A 250 -6.24 -0.62 -1.53
C MET A 250 -7.58 0.11 -1.47
N TRP A 251 -8.61 -0.46 -2.07
CA TRP A 251 -9.99 0.00 -2.02
C TRP A 251 -10.97 -1.15 -2.23
N TRP A 252 -12.28 -0.90 -2.15
CA TRP A 252 -13.31 -1.91 -2.39
C TRP A 252 -14.11 -1.60 -3.64
N THR A 253 -14.32 -2.62 -4.48
CA THR A 253 -15.06 -2.47 -5.75
C THR A 253 -16.58 -2.53 -5.59
N ASP A 254 -17.07 -2.95 -4.44
CA ASP A 254 -18.50 -2.96 -4.08
C ASP A 254 -18.88 -1.83 -3.11
N ASP A 255 -17.98 -0.88 -2.88
CA ASP A 255 -18.21 0.34 -2.11
C ASP A 255 -19.06 1.35 -2.89
N GLU A 256 -19.85 2.18 -2.21
CA GLU A 256 -20.60 3.27 -2.82
C GLU A 256 -19.72 4.27 -3.57
N GLN A 257 -18.45 4.41 -3.15
CA GLN A 257 -17.46 5.26 -3.79
C GLN A 257 -16.58 4.51 -4.81
N ALA A 258 -16.96 3.28 -5.20
CA ALA A 258 -16.12 2.42 -6.05
C ALA A 258 -15.72 3.10 -7.37
N ALA A 259 -16.65 3.78 -8.05
CA ALA A 259 -16.34 4.50 -9.30
C ALA A 259 -15.33 5.64 -9.07
N LYS A 260 -15.48 6.45 -8.02
CA LYS A 260 -14.53 7.50 -7.65
C LYS A 260 -13.15 6.93 -7.33
N ASN A 261 -13.11 5.84 -6.56
CA ASN A 261 -11.89 5.15 -6.20
C ASN A 261 -11.19 4.55 -7.43
N SER A 262 -11.93 3.97 -8.36
CA SER A 262 -11.42 3.46 -9.63
C SER A 262 -10.73 4.57 -10.45
N VAL A 263 -11.42 5.69 -10.64
CA VAL A 263 -10.87 6.86 -11.36
C VAL A 263 -9.61 7.40 -10.68
N LEU A 264 -9.63 7.49 -9.34
CA LEU A 264 -8.49 7.96 -8.56
C LEU A 264 -7.26 7.04 -8.74
N ARG A 265 -7.44 5.72 -8.75
CA ARG A 265 -6.33 4.77 -8.99
C ARG A 265 -5.89 4.77 -10.45
N ALA A 266 -6.81 4.93 -11.40
CA ALA A 266 -6.46 5.04 -12.82
C ALA A 266 -5.48 6.19 -13.09
N ILE A 267 -5.68 7.35 -12.42
CA ILE A 267 -4.82 8.53 -12.61
C ILE A 267 -3.59 8.55 -11.70
N SER A 268 -3.50 7.64 -10.72
CA SER A 268 -2.43 7.66 -9.70
C SER A 268 -1.03 7.50 -10.26
N GLY A 269 -0.85 6.75 -11.35
CA GLY A 269 0.46 6.31 -11.86
C GLY A 269 1.13 5.24 -10.99
N GLY A 270 0.55 4.90 -9.84
CA GLY A 270 1.04 3.90 -8.89
C GLY A 270 0.47 2.50 -9.09
N PRO A 271 0.70 1.59 -8.15
CA PRO A 271 0.07 0.28 -8.13
C PRO A 271 -1.45 0.39 -7.93
N ILE A 272 -2.19 -0.58 -8.49
CA ILE A 272 -3.65 -0.68 -8.33
C ILE A 272 -3.97 -2.03 -7.72
N TYR A 273 -4.58 -2.05 -6.56
CA TYR A 273 -4.99 -3.26 -5.86
C TYR A 273 -6.23 -3.03 -4.98
N VAL A 274 -7.01 -4.09 -4.79
CA VAL A 274 -8.27 -4.07 -4.06
C VAL A 274 -8.26 -5.08 -2.93
N SER A 275 -9.10 -4.86 -1.92
CA SER A 275 -9.25 -5.75 -0.77
C SER A 275 -10.70 -6.17 -0.52
N ASP A 276 -11.43 -6.41 -1.62
CA ASP A 276 -12.84 -6.80 -1.56
C ASP A 276 -13.09 -8.02 -0.68
N LYS A 277 -14.21 -8.02 0.03
CA LYS A 277 -14.74 -9.20 0.72
C LYS A 277 -14.90 -10.38 -0.25
N LEU A 278 -14.91 -11.60 0.26
CA LEU A 278 -15.15 -12.80 -0.55
C LEU A 278 -16.48 -12.66 -1.32
N SER A 279 -16.45 -13.06 -2.58
CA SER A 279 -17.57 -13.04 -3.53
C SER A 279 -18.05 -11.63 -3.92
N ARG A 280 -17.38 -10.56 -3.49
CA ARG A 280 -17.83 -9.17 -3.67
C ARG A 280 -17.04 -8.38 -4.72
N SER A 281 -16.00 -8.94 -5.33
CA SER A 281 -15.25 -8.23 -6.38
C SER A 281 -16.13 -7.93 -7.59
N ASN A 282 -16.13 -6.66 -8.01
CA ASN A 282 -16.90 -6.16 -9.13
C ASN A 282 -16.02 -6.04 -10.38
N ARG A 283 -16.24 -6.95 -11.34
CA ARG A 283 -15.49 -7.01 -12.59
C ARG A 283 -15.62 -5.73 -13.43
N ASP A 284 -16.82 -5.15 -13.48
CA ASP A 284 -17.09 -3.98 -14.34
C ASP A 284 -16.36 -2.72 -13.86
N ILE A 285 -16.06 -2.65 -12.57
CA ILE A 285 -15.24 -1.58 -11.98
C ILE A 285 -13.75 -1.83 -12.24
N LEU A 286 -13.30 -3.08 -12.28
CA LEU A 286 -11.88 -3.43 -12.41
C LEU A 286 -11.39 -3.47 -13.86
N MET A 287 -12.19 -3.96 -14.78
CA MET A 287 -11.75 -4.17 -16.17
C MET A 287 -11.32 -2.88 -16.90
N PRO A 288 -11.91 -1.70 -16.65
CA PRO A 288 -11.42 -0.46 -17.24
C PRO A 288 -9.99 -0.06 -16.83
N LEU A 289 -9.46 -0.64 -15.75
CA LEU A 289 -8.14 -0.33 -15.19
C LEU A 289 -7.00 -1.18 -15.78
N CYS A 290 -7.32 -2.25 -16.49
CA CYS A 290 -6.31 -3.18 -16.98
C CYS A 290 -6.63 -3.73 -18.38
N LEU A 291 -5.63 -4.29 -19.02
CA LEU A 291 -5.76 -5.08 -20.22
C LEU A 291 -6.29 -6.49 -19.90
N GLU A 292 -6.71 -7.23 -20.91
CA GLU A 292 -7.22 -8.61 -20.75
C GLU A 292 -6.24 -9.56 -20.06
N ASP A 293 -4.93 -9.30 -20.17
CA ASP A 293 -3.88 -10.07 -19.52
C ASP A 293 -3.53 -9.57 -18.11
N GLY A 294 -4.29 -8.61 -17.57
CA GLY A 294 -4.11 -8.04 -16.24
C GLY A 294 -3.00 -6.99 -16.12
N ARG A 295 -2.37 -6.58 -17.24
CA ARG A 295 -1.43 -5.44 -17.21
C ARG A 295 -2.19 -4.14 -17.02
N ILE A 296 -1.73 -3.32 -16.10
CA ILE A 296 -2.28 -2.00 -15.82
C ILE A 296 -1.66 -0.99 -16.76
N LEU A 297 -2.49 -0.15 -17.39
CA LEU A 297 -2.05 1.04 -18.12
C LEU A 297 -1.87 2.16 -17.09
N ARG A 298 -0.62 2.52 -16.84
CA ARG A 298 -0.28 3.55 -15.86
C ARG A 298 0.08 4.86 -16.55
N CYS A 299 -0.26 5.97 -15.90
CA CYS A 299 0.36 7.24 -16.20
C CYS A 299 1.86 7.22 -15.83
N ASP A 300 2.64 8.13 -16.42
CA ASP A 300 4.09 8.13 -16.27
C ASP A 300 4.56 8.69 -14.92
N ARG A 301 3.71 9.45 -14.23
CA ARG A 301 4.01 10.15 -12.97
C ARG A 301 2.95 9.89 -11.93
N PRO A 302 3.21 10.17 -10.65
CA PRO A 302 2.15 10.25 -9.66
C PRO A 302 1.13 11.34 -9.98
N GLY A 303 -0.16 11.04 -9.81
CA GLY A 303 -1.24 12.00 -9.95
C GLY A 303 -1.13 13.12 -8.91
N VAL A 304 -1.31 14.37 -9.33
CA VAL A 304 -1.22 15.54 -8.45
C VAL A 304 -2.41 16.48 -8.69
N PRO A 305 -2.76 17.37 -7.75
CA PRO A 305 -3.80 18.37 -7.98
C PRO A 305 -3.44 19.27 -9.17
N ALA A 306 -4.43 19.68 -9.94
CA ALA A 306 -4.24 20.77 -10.91
C ALA A 306 -3.89 22.08 -10.18
N ALA A 307 -3.18 22.99 -10.86
CA ALA A 307 -2.63 24.20 -10.23
C ALA A 307 -3.68 25.08 -9.56
N ASP A 308 -4.87 25.20 -10.14
CA ASP A 308 -5.98 25.98 -9.61
C ASP A 308 -6.70 25.34 -8.41
N CYS A 309 -6.37 24.07 -8.09
CA CYS A 309 -6.90 23.36 -6.93
C CYS A 309 -5.97 23.40 -5.70
N LEU A 310 -4.79 24.04 -5.79
CA LEU A 310 -3.76 23.93 -4.74
C LEU A 310 -4.08 24.70 -3.45
N PHE A 311 -4.89 25.74 -3.53
CA PHE A 311 -5.10 26.68 -2.42
C PHE A 311 -6.57 26.80 -1.98
N ASP A 312 -7.47 26.06 -2.59
CA ASP A 312 -8.87 25.99 -2.20
C ASP A 312 -9.14 24.74 -1.35
N ASP A 313 -10.05 24.83 -0.38
CA ASP A 313 -10.60 23.66 0.27
C ASP A 313 -11.67 23.02 -0.61
N PRO A 314 -11.43 21.87 -1.23
CA PRO A 314 -12.40 21.27 -2.15
C PRO A 314 -13.64 20.72 -1.44
N GLY A 315 -13.61 20.56 -0.11
CA GLY A 315 -14.73 20.10 0.69
C GLY A 315 -15.80 21.20 0.92
N GLU A 316 -15.42 22.48 0.80
CA GLU A 316 -16.28 23.62 1.12
C GLU A 316 -16.32 24.70 0.04
N SER A 317 -15.46 24.59 -0.99
CA SER A 317 -15.28 25.68 -1.98
C SER A 317 -16.40 25.79 -3.03
N GLY A 318 -17.25 24.79 -3.17
CA GLY A 318 -18.21 24.70 -4.27
C GLY A 318 -17.56 24.52 -5.65
N LYS A 319 -16.27 24.15 -5.70
CA LYS A 319 -15.49 23.93 -6.92
C LYS A 319 -15.20 22.45 -7.14
N ILE A 320 -15.00 22.07 -8.39
CA ILE A 320 -14.49 20.73 -8.71
C ILE A 320 -13.04 20.59 -8.25
N PHE A 321 -12.69 19.42 -7.74
CA PHE A 321 -11.30 19.08 -7.47
C PHE A 321 -10.73 18.27 -8.65
N LYS A 322 -9.66 18.76 -9.23
CA LYS A 322 -9.01 18.17 -10.40
C LYS A 322 -7.69 17.54 -10.04
N VAL A 323 -7.52 16.28 -10.44
CA VAL A 323 -6.23 15.55 -10.39
C VAL A 323 -5.74 15.42 -11.83
N GLN A 324 -4.48 15.73 -12.06
CA GLN A 324 -3.86 15.68 -13.39
C GLN A 324 -2.70 14.69 -13.43
N ASN A 325 -2.46 14.11 -14.60
CA ASN A 325 -1.31 13.28 -14.91
C ASN A 325 -1.02 13.29 -16.40
N ILE A 326 0.08 12.67 -16.81
CA ILE A 326 0.52 12.59 -18.20
C ILE A 326 1.04 11.20 -18.52
N SER A 327 0.91 10.79 -19.80
CA SER A 327 1.62 9.64 -20.35
C SER A 327 1.99 9.96 -21.79
N ASP A 328 3.28 9.99 -22.10
CA ASP A 328 3.83 10.47 -23.37
C ASP A 328 3.28 11.87 -23.72
N LYS A 329 2.47 11.98 -24.77
CA LYS A 329 1.84 13.22 -25.25
C LYS A 329 0.37 13.37 -24.85
N THR A 330 -0.14 12.48 -24.01
CA THR A 330 -1.53 12.46 -23.58
C THR A 330 -1.65 12.96 -22.16
N GLY A 331 -2.44 14.01 -21.96
CA GLY A 331 -2.82 14.51 -20.63
C GLY A 331 -4.06 13.79 -20.11
N TYR A 332 -4.12 13.60 -18.80
CA TYR A 332 -5.26 13.01 -18.11
C TYR A 332 -5.73 13.94 -17.00
N ILE A 333 -7.03 14.13 -16.91
CA ILE A 333 -7.67 14.90 -15.85
C ILE A 333 -8.81 14.07 -15.27
N ALA A 334 -8.79 13.88 -13.97
CA ALA A 334 -9.91 13.32 -13.22
C ALA A 334 -10.54 14.42 -12.35
N ALA A 335 -11.83 14.68 -12.53
CA ALA A 335 -12.56 15.70 -11.81
C ALA A 335 -13.50 15.06 -10.77
N PHE A 336 -13.48 15.57 -9.56
CA PHE A 336 -14.24 15.04 -8.42
C PHE A 336 -15.09 16.14 -7.78
N ASN A 337 -16.29 15.78 -7.39
CA ASN A 337 -17.05 16.55 -6.42
C ASN A 337 -16.70 16.05 -5.01
N LEU A 338 -15.97 16.87 -4.26
CA LEU A 338 -15.59 16.59 -2.86
C LEU A 338 -16.39 17.47 -1.87
N ASP A 339 -17.21 18.39 -2.37
CA ASP A 339 -18.00 19.29 -1.53
C ASP A 339 -19.05 18.51 -0.73
N ILE A 340 -18.99 18.67 0.59
CA ILE A 340 -19.88 17.96 1.52
C ILE A 340 -21.28 18.58 1.58
N ASN A 341 -21.41 19.84 1.17
CA ASN A 341 -22.65 20.61 1.22
C ASN A 341 -23.44 20.55 -0.10
N ASN A 342 -22.77 20.20 -1.21
CA ASN A 342 -23.36 20.24 -2.55
C ASN A 342 -23.27 18.86 -3.24
N ASN A 343 -24.42 18.32 -3.61
CA ASN A 343 -24.50 17.06 -4.37
C ASN A 343 -24.01 17.19 -5.82
N SER A 344 -23.96 18.41 -6.34
CA SER A 344 -23.52 18.69 -7.70
C SER A 344 -22.73 20.00 -7.72
N VAL A 345 -21.56 19.95 -8.30
CA VAL A 345 -20.68 21.11 -8.48
C VAL A 345 -20.36 21.25 -9.96
N LYS A 346 -20.35 22.48 -10.46
CA LYS A 346 -19.94 22.78 -11.84
C LYS A 346 -18.54 23.37 -11.86
N GLY A 347 -17.79 23.04 -12.89
CA GLY A 347 -16.46 23.58 -13.12
C GLY A 347 -16.02 23.40 -14.55
N GLU A 348 -14.88 23.98 -14.89
CA GLU A 348 -14.26 23.91 -16.21
C GLU A 348 -13.03 23.04 -16.17
N ILE A 349 -12.80 22.31 -17.25
CA ILE A 349 -11.60 21.51 -17.51
C ILE A 349 -10.97 22.02 -18.79
N SER A 350 -9.67 22.22 -18.76
CA SER A 350 -8.91 22.78 -19.86
C SER A 350 -7.61 21.97 -20.08
N PRO A 351 -7.07 21.88 -21.29
CA PRO A 351 -5.74 21.32 -21.50
C PRO A 351 -4.66 21.94 -20.60
N SER A 352 -4.78 23.21 -20.24
CA SER A 352 -3.86 23.90 -19.31
C SER A 352 -3.89 23.39 -17.87
N ASP A 353 -4.88 22.58 -17.48
CA ASP A 353 -4.91 21.89 -16.18
C ASP A 353 -3.85 20.78 -16.09
N VAL A 354 -3.34 20.31 -17.23
CA VAL A 354 -2.27 19.30 -17.28
C VAL A 354 -0.92 19.98 -17.45
N SER A 355 -0.05 19.82 -16.48
CA SER A 355 1.31 20.35 -16.54
C SER A 355 2.07 19.69 -17.71
N GLU A 356 2.89 20.48 -18.40
CA GLU A 356 3.79 20.03 -19.48
C GLU A 356 3.11 19.58 -20.77
N ILE A 357 1.78 19.61 -20.88
CA ILE A 357 1.14 19.40 -22.17
C ILE A 357 1.21 20.68 -23.00
N THR A 358 1.55 20.54 -24.27
CA THR A 358 1.68 21.69 -25.19
C THR A 358 1.02 21.37 -26.52
N GLY A 359 0.39 22.37 -27.12
CA GLY A 359 -0.28 22.24 -28.41
C GLY A 359 -1.13 23.46 -28.71
N GLU A 360 -1.53 23.64 -29.98
CA GLU A 360 -2.48 24.68 -30.40
C GLU A 360 -3.91 24.12 -30.50
N GLN A 361 -4.04 22.80 -30.71
CA GLN A 361 -5.33 22.12 -30.75
C GLN A 361 -5.24 20.80 -29.99
N PHE A 362 -6.29 20.45 -29.28
CA PHE A 362 -6.38 19.23 -28.49
C PHE A 362 -7.65 18.46 -28.82
N VAL A 363 -7.55 17.14 -28.86
CA VAL A 363 -8.70 16.25 -28.89
C VAL A 363 -8.94 15.76 -27.47
N ILE A 364 -10.12 16.01 -26.97
CA ILE A 364 -10.55 15.57 -25.62
C ILE A 364 -11.53 14.41 -25.77
N PHE A 365 -11.28 13.34 -25.04
CA PHE A 365 -12.18 12.20 -24.91
C PHE A 365 -12.70 12.15 -23.47
N GLU A 366 -14.02 12.21 -23.30
CA GLU A 366 -14.67 12.05 -21.99
C GLU A 366 -15.06 10.57 -21.79
N PHE A 367 -14.51 9.97 -20.74
CA PHE A 367 -14.58 8.52 -20.53
C PHE A 367 -15.99 8.00 -20.25
N PHE A 368 -16.82 8.70 -19.49
CA PHE A 368 -18.14 8.21 -19.11
C PHE A 368 -19.20 8.41 -20.21
N SER A 369 -19.23 9.57 -20.85
CA SER A 369 -20.15 9.85 -21.96
C SER A 369 -19.69 9.24 -23.29
N ARG A 370 -18.41 8.89 -23.41
CA ARG A 370 -17.76 8.46 -24.68
C ARG A 370 -17.74 9.54 -25.75
N GLU A 371 -17.92 10.78 -25.37
CA GLU A 371 -17.88 11.91 -26.29
C GLU A 371 -16.46 12.34 -26.61
N THR A 372 -16.26 12.82 -27.83
CA THR A 372 -14.98 13.35 -28.30
C THR A 372 -15.20 14.72 -28.92
N PHE A 373 -14.40 15.69 -28.55
CA PHE A 373 -14.46 17.05 -29.06
C PHE A 373 -13.07 17.68 -29.19
N THR A 374 -12.96 18.69 -30.04
CA THR A 374 -11.71 19.44 -30.28
C THR A 374 -11.80 20.79 -29.61
N VAL A 375 -10.72 21.23 -28.97
CA VAL A 375 -10.57 22.56 -28.35
C VAL A 375 -9.26 23.19 -28.81
N GLU A 376 -9.23 24.55 -28.80
CA GLU A 376 -8.05 25.37 -29.12
C GLU A 376 -7.40 25.90 -27.84
#